data_5ee8b4c47475062ec507cbc3497e6d05
#
_entry.id   5ee8b4c47475062ec507cbc3497e6d05
#
_cell.length_a   1.000
_cell.length_b   1.000
_cell.length_c   1.000
_cell.angle_alpha   90.00
_cell.angle_beta   90.00
_cell.angle_gamma   90.00
#
_symmetry.space_group_name_H-M   'P 1'
#
loop_
_entity.id
_entity.type
_entity.pdbx_description
1 polymer ?
#
loop_
_entity_poly.entity_id
_entity_poly.type
_entity_poly.pdbx_seq_one_letter_code
_entity_poly.pdbx_strand_id
1 'polypeptide(L)'
;MNPRLTRCLSLCALALAVCIGIGAALVLSKNRQREAEAAAAAASQAAASEAAAKAAEEAARAASEAASAAEAERLAAEAAAAKRQEQVDAAQAAHDTVSYGDKLGRIWVEGTKVDCALYWGDSESQFSRGAGCRAESDCVLPGENGTVLIGAHTGTYFSDLGSVQLGAMIHLETDWGDFTYQVTDMQVILETDIDKVRLGATEPSVILYTCYPFGILTHTTQRYAVYADPVSADANGVIPADTAE
;
A
#
# COMPACT_ATOMS: atom_id res chain seq x y z
N MET A 1 96.26 -20.43 -52.59
CA MET A 1 95.06 -20.37 -51.79
C MET A 1 93.91 -20.92 -52.65
N ASN A 2 93.29 -21.98 -52.21
CA ASN A 2 92.37 -22.77 -53.05
C ASN A 2 91.00 -22.02 -53.20
N PRO A 3 90.61 -21.53 -54.41
CA PRO A 3 89.45 -20.66 -54.63
C PRO A 3 88.10 -21.32 -54.25
N ARG A 4 88.09 -22.64 -54.09
CA ARG A 4 86.89 -23.36 -53.59
C ARG A 4 86.69 -23.22 -52.09
N LEU A 5 87.76 -23.07 -51.29
CA LEU A 5 87.68 -22.95 -49.83
C LEU A 5 87.18 -21.55 -49.42
N THR A 6 87.59 -20.50 -50.14
CA THR A 6 87.11 -19.13 -49.90
C THR A 6 85.64 -18.94 -50.25
N ARG A 7 85.14 -19.61 -51.27
CA ARG A 7 83.64 -19.59 -51.61
C ARG A 7 82.78 -20.31 -50.55
N CYS A 8 83.30 -21.45 -50.04
CA CYS A 8 82.53 -22.14 -48.94
C CYS A 8 82.54 -21.33 -47.67
N LEU A 9 83.61 -20.68 -47.26
CA LEU A 9 83.64 -19.82 -46.08
C LEU A 9 82.71 -18.59 -46.20
N SER A 10 82.67 -17.96 -47.40
CA SER A 10 81.76 -16.85 -47.67
C SER A 10 80.24 -17.25 -47.59
N LEU A 11 79.91 -18.42 -48.14
CA LEU A 11 78.50 -18.93 -48.09
C LEU A 11 78.11 -19.30 -46.69
N CYS A 12 78.98 -19.88 -45.86
CA CYS A 12 78.70 -20.17 -44.44
C CYS A 12 78.50 -18.88 -43.60
N ALA A 13 79.39 -17.86 -43.87
CA ALA A 13 79.23 -16.56 -43.16
C ALA A 13 77.87 -15.86 -43.50
N LEU A 14 77.46 -15.92 -44.80
CA LEU A 14 76.22 -15.36 -45.27
C LEU A 14 75.01 -16.11 -44.66
N ALA A 15 75.04 -17.42 -44.56
CA ALA A 15 74.03 -18.25 -43.98
C ALA A 15 73.88 -17.96 -42.45
N LEU A 16 75.04 -17.78 -41.77
CA LEU A 16 75.05 -17.44 -40.34
C LEU A 16 74.43 -16.05 -40.11
N ALA A 17 74.76 -15.06 -40.91
CA ALA A 17 74.18 -13.70 -40.81
C ALA A 17 72.66 -13.69 -41.07
N VAL A 18 72.18 -14.48 -42.02
CA VAL A 18 70.76 -14.65 -42.31
C VAL A 18 70.00 -15.33 -41.11
N CYS A 19 70.61 -16.36 -40.51
CA CYS A 19 70.05 -17.03 -39.36
C CYS A 19 69.97 -16.11 -38.12
N ILE A 20 71.01 -15.30 -37.90
CA ILE A 20 71.06 -14.32 -36.83
C ILE A 20 70.01 -13.22 -37.10
N GLY A 21 69.85 -12.74 -38.31
CA GLY A 21 68.83 -11.76 -38.71
C GLY A 21 67.43 -12.27 -38.53
N ILE A 22 67.12 -13.51 -38.91
CA ILE A 22 65.81 -14.15 -38.70
C ILE A 22 65.57 -14.37 -37.24
N GLY A 23 66.52 -14.81 -36.44
CA GLY A 23 66.44 -14.99 -35.02
C GLY A 23 66.09 -13.66 -34.27
N ALA A 24 66.82 -12.58 -34.65
CA ALA A 24 66.57 -11.24 -34.11
C ALA A 24 65.16 -10.71 -34.48
N ALA A 25 64.74 -10.91 -35.73
CA ALA A 25 63.40 -10.51 -36.18
C ALA A 25 62.29 -11.27 -35.43
N LEU A 26 62.45 -12.57 -35.16
CA LEU A 26 61.51 -13.39 -34.39
C LEU A 26 61.42 -12.96 -32.91
N VAL A 27 62.56 -12.62 -32.31
CA VAL A 27 62.58 -12.10 -30.92
C VAL A 27 61.91 -10.75 -30.84
N LEU A 28 62.19 -9.84 -31.79
CA LEU A 28 61.50 -8.52 -31.83
C LEU A 28 60.02 -8.65 -32.10
N SER A 29 59.60 -9.57 -32.96
CA SER A 29 58.13 -9.79 -33.18
C SER A 29 57.42 -10.35 -31.94
N LYS A 30 58.05 -11.30 -31.23
CA LYS A 30 57.54 -11.83 -29.96
C LYS A 30 57.46 -10.76 -28.86
N ASN A 31 58.48 -9.90 -28.78
CA ASN A 31 58.43 -8.82 -27.78
C ASN A 31 57.31 -7.81 -28.11
N ARG A 32 57.16 -7.43 -29.39
CA ARG A 32 56.03 -6.57 -29.80
C ARG A 32 54.66 -7.21 -29.54
N GLN A 33 54.53 -8.51 -29.76
CA GLN A 33 53.28 -9.23 -29.39
C GLN A 33 53.01 -9.19 -27.88
N ARG A 34 54.01 -9.46 -27.03
CA ARG A 34 53.87 -9.39 -25.57
C ARG A 34 53.55 -7.99 -25.09
N GLU A 35 54.12 -6.95 -25.67
CA GLU A 35 53.80 -5.56 -25.34
C GLU A 35 52.36 -5.21 -25.76
N ALA A 36 51.91 -5.68 -26.92
CA ALA A 36 50.53 -5.48 -27.38
C ALA A 36 49.51 -6.22 -26.50
N GLU A 37 49.81 -7.47 -26.11
CA GLU A 37 48.98 -8.26 -25.19
C GLU A 37 48.91 -7.62 -23.80
N ALA A 38 50.03 -7.12 -23.27
CA ALA A 38 50.09 -6.42 -22.00
C ALA A 38 49.29 -5.09 -22.02
N ALA A 39 49.40 -4.34 -23.13
CA ALA A 39 48.65 -3.11 -23.33
C ALA A 39 47.13 -3.38 -23.45
N ALA A 40 46.74 -4.44 -24.16
CA ALA A 40 45.35 -4.85 -24.28
C ALA A 40 44.75 -5.32 -22.91
N ALA A 41 45.55 -6.07 -22.13
CA ALA A 41 45.14 -6.49 -20.79
C ALA A 41 44.99 -5.29 -19.85
N ALA A 42 45.92 -4.33 -19.88
CA ALA A 42 45.82 -3.10 -19.09
C ALA A 42 44.62 -2.24 -19.48
N ALA A 43 44.33 -2.12 -20.78
CA ALA A 43 43.13 -1.40 -21.26
C ALA A 43 41.83 -2.09 -20.82
N SER A 44 41.77 -3.43 -20.87
CA SER A 44 40.62 -4.21 -20.39
C SER A 44 40.42 -4.05 -18.89
N GLN A 45 41.50 -4.06 -18.11
CA GLN A 45 41.40 -3.82 -16.65
C GLN A 45 40.96 -2.39 -16.33
N ALA A 46 41.43 -1.39 -17.05
CA ALA A 46 40.98 -0.01 -16.88
C ALA A 46 39.49 0.17 -17.20
N ALA A 47 39.04 -0.42 -18.30
CA ALA A 47 37.62 -0.39 -18.68
C ALA A 47 36.73 -1.12 -17.64
N ALA A 48 37.19 -2.27 -17.11
CA ALA A 48 36.49 -3.00 -16.08
C ALA A 48 36.41 -2.20 -14.75
N SER A 49 37.50 -1.52 -14.38
CA SER A 49 37.50 -0.68 -13.17
C SER A 49 36.57 0.55 -13.31
N GLU A 50 36.52 1.17 -14.47
CA GLU A 50 35.62 2.29 -14.75
C GLU A 50 34.14 1.85 -14.75
N ALA A 51 33.85 0.70 -15.35
CA ALA A 51 32.50 0.12 -15.31
C ALA A 51 32.06 -0.23 -13.86
N ALA A 52 32.96 -0.80 -13.06
CA ALA A 52 32.71 -1.10 -11.66
C ALA A 52 32.48 0.19 -10.83
N ALA A 53 33.23 1.25 -11.08
CA ALA A 53 33.05 2.53 -10.41
C ALA A 53 31.69 3.16 -10.75
N LYS A 54 31.27 3.15 -12.02
CA LYS A 54 29.93 3.63 -12.43
C LYS A 54 28.81 2.82 -11.81
N ALA A 55 28.93 1.49 -11.81
CA ALA A 55 27.94 0.64 -11.16
C ALA A 55 27.84 0.88 -9.65
N ALA A 56 28.95 1.14 -8.98
CA ALA A 56 28.99 1.48 -7.56
C ALA A 56 28.32 2.84 -7.28
N GLU A 57 28.55 3.83 -8.15
CA GLU A 57 27.91 5.16 -8.03
C GLU A 57 26.40 5.08 -8.26
N GLU A 58 25.94 4.33 -9.28
CA GLU A 58 24.52 4.09 -9.53
C GLU A 58 23.86 3.34 -8.36
N ALA A 59 24.51 2.33 -7.80
CA ALA A 59 24.02 1.61 -6.63
C ALA A 59 23.94 2.50 -5.39
N ALA A 60 24.91 3.35 -5.16
CA ALA A 60 24.91 4.30 -4.05
C ALA A 60 23.79 5.35 -4.19
N ARG A 61 23.54 5.82 -5.40
CA ARG A 61 22.43 6.73 -5.71
C ARG A 61 21.07 6.06 -5.48
N ALA A 62 20.88 4.85 -5.99
CA ALA A 62 19.65 4.09 -5.78
C ALA A 62 19.40 3.81 -4.29
N ALA A 63 20.45 3.46 -3.55
CA ALA A 63 20.35 3.27 -2.09
C ALA A 63 19.96 4.56 -1.36
N SER A 64 20.50 5.71 -1.77
CA SER A 64 20.13 7.01 -1.20
C SER A 64 18.67 7.40 -1.50
N GLU A 65 18.23 7.18 -2.75
CA GLU A 65 16.84 7.42 -3.16
C GLU A 65 15.87 6.50 -2.40
N ALA A 66 16.20 5.22 -2.23
CA ALA A 66 15.41 4.27 -1.45
C ALA A 66 15.35 4.65 0.05
N ALA A 67 16.46 5.10 0.62
CA ALA A 67 16.50 5.54 2.02
C ALA A 67 15.64 6.81 2.25
N SER A 68 15.66 7.76 1.30
CA SER A 68 14.82 8.96 1.40
C SER A 68 13.33 8.65 1.23
N ALA A 69 12.97 7.69 0.35
CA ALA A 69 11.60 7.23 0.18
C ALA A 69 11.09 6.53 1.45
N ALA A 70 11.88 5.64 2.03
CA ALA A 70 11.54 4.96 3.29
C ALA A 70 11.37 5.93 4.46
N GLU A 71 12.21 6.97 4.56
CA GLU A 71 12.07 8.01 5.58
C GLU A 71 10.79 8.83 5.37
N ALA A 72 10.46 9.19 4.13
CA ALA A 72 9.22 9.90 3.81
C ALA A 72 7.98 9.06 4.15
N GLU A 73 8.00 7.75 3.84
CA GLU A 73 6.93 6.81 4.20
C GLU A 73 6.77 6.70 5.72
N ARG A 74 7.88 6.59 6.46
CA ARG A 74 7.86 6.54 7.92
C ARG A 74 7.23 7.81 8.53
N LEU A 75 7.62 8.98 8.04
CA LEU A 75 7.07 10.26 8.51
C LEU A 75 5.57 10.39 8.18
N ALA A 76 5.15 9.93 7.00
CA ALA A 76 3.75 9.92 6.61
C ALA A 76 2.92 8.96 7.50
N ALA A 77 3.45 7.77 7.79
CA ALA A 77 2.80 6.82 8.70
C ALA A 77 2.69 7.38 10.14
N GLU A 78 3.73 8.05 10.64
CA GLU A 78 3.72 8.69 11.96
C GLU A 78 2.68 9.82 12.02
N ALA A 79 2.61 10.66 10.99
CA ALA A 79 1.59 11.71 10.89
C ALA A 79 0.16 11.16 10.81
N ALA A 80 -0.05 10.07 10.05
CA ALA A 80 -1.33 9.40 9.97
C ALA A 80 -1.74 8.79 11.33
N ALA A 81 -0.80 8.18 12.06
CA ALA A 81 -1.05 7.63 13.39
C ALA A 81 -1.39 8.74 14.40
N ALA A 82 -0.71 9.89 14.37
CA ALA A 82 -1.02 11.02 15.22
C ALA A 82 -2.41 11.59 14.94
N LYS A 83 -2.79 11.75 13.66
CA LYS A 83 -4.13 12.19 13.27
C LYS A 83 -5.20 11.20 13.71
N ARG A 84 -4.94 9.89 13.58
CA ARG A 84 -5.85 8.85 14.05
C ARG A 84 -6.05 8.95 15.56
N GLN A 85 -4.99 9.15 16.33
CA GLN A 85 -5.08 9.30 17.79
C GLN A 85 -5.91 10.53 18.18
N GLU A 86 -5.72 11.66 17.49
CA GLU A 86 -6.54 12.86 17.70
C GLU A 86 -8.04 12.59 17.46
N GLN A 87 -8.38 11.83 16.42
CA GLN A 87 -9.75 11.41 16.14
C GLN A 87 -10.33 10.54 17.27
N VAL A 88 -9.55 9.58 17.77
CA VAL A 88 -9.94 8.72 18.88
C VAL A 88 -10.19 9.53 20.15
N ASP A 89 -9.28 10.43 20.47
CA ASP A 89 -9.38 11.29 21.67
C ASP A 89 -10.63 12.20 21.60
N ALA A 90 -10.92 12.77 20.41
CA ALA A 90 -12.11 13.58 20.19
C ALA A 90 -13.40 12.76 20.32
N ALA A 91 -13.44 11.55 19.77
CA ALA A 91 -14.58 10.66 19.87
C ALA A 91 -14.82 10.19 21.31
N GLN A 92 -13.77 9.88 22.07
CA GLN A 92 -13.88 9.54 23.51
C GLN A 92 -14.39 10.70 24.33
N ALA A 93 -13.90 11.91 24.09
CA ALA A 93 -14.42 13.11 24.75
C ALA A 93 -15.91 13.37 24.43
N ALA A 94 -16.34 13.09 23.20
CA ALA A 94 -17.76 13.13 22.83
C ALA A 94 -18.56 12.05 23.55
N HIS A 95 -18.03 10.83 23.66
CA HIS A 95 -18.68 9.71 24.35
C HIS A 95 -18.97 9.99 25.83
N ASP A 96 -18.09 10.71 26.50
CA ASP A 96 -18.27 11.12 27.90
C ASP A 96 -19.44 12.09 28.09
N THR A 97 -19.91 12.76 27.02
CA THR A 97 -20.94 13.81 27.09
C THR A 97 -22.26 13.44 26.42
N VAL A 98 -22.23 12.50 25.45
CA VAL A 98 -23.39 12.10 24.67
C VAL A 98 -24.37 11.30 25.55
N SER A 99 -25.66 11.58 25.38
CA SER A 99 -26.74 10.89 26.07
C SER A 99 -27.59 10.05 25.11
N TYR A 100 -28.17 8.97 25.61
CA TYR A 100 -29.06 8.13 24.80
C TYR A 100 -30.19 8.96 24.19
N GLY A 101 -30.30 8.92 22.87
CA GLY A 101 -31.27 9.67 22.07
C GLY A 101 -30.71 10.95 21.43
N ASP A 102 -29.52 11.36 21.77
CA ASP A 102 -28.88 12.54 21.16
C ASP A 102 -28.60 12.33 19.66
N LYS A 103 -28.72 13.41 18.92
CA LYS A 103 -28.28 13.43 17.52
C LYS A 103 -26.77 13.52 17.47
N LEU A 104 -26.15 12.55 16.81
CA LEU A 104 -24.70 12.52 16.60
C LEU A 104 -24.27 13.29 15.35
N GLY A 105 -25.17 13.35 14.34
CA GLY A 105 -24.84 13.94 13.05
C GLY A 105 -25.65 13.38 11.90
N ARG A 106 -24.97 12.96 10.83
CA ARG A 106 -25.57 12.46 9.59
C ARG A 106 -24.81 11.24 9.08
N ILE A 107 -25.54 10.33 8.41
CA ILE A 107 -24.98 9.21 7.64
C ILE A 107 -25.48 9.26 6.22
N TRP A 108 -24.59 9.00 5.24
CA TRP A 108 -24.98 8.70 3.87
C TRP A 108 -24.08 7.64 3.26
N VAL A 109 -24.62 6.90 2.27
CA VAL A 109 -23.94 5.80 1.62
C VAL A 109 -23.95 6.01 0.12
N GLU A 110 -22.77 6.05 -0.50
CA GLU A 110 -22.62 6.27 -1.93
C GLU A 110 -23.36 5.18 -2.75
N GLY A 111 -23.91 5.58 -3.89
CA GLY A 111 -24.64 4.69 -4.78
C GLY A 111 -26.01 4.22 -4.27
N THR A 112 -26.47 4.73 -3.12
CA THR A 112 -27.78 4.43 -2.53
C THR A 112 -28.57 5.71 -2.22
N LYS A 113 -29.82 5.55 -1.73
CA LYS A 113 -30.63 6.65 -1.21
C LYS A 113 -30.51 6.80 0.31
N VAL A 114 -29.59 6.08 0.95
CA VAL A 114 -29.34 6.21 2.37
C VAL A 114 -28.69 7.57 2.64
N ASP A 115 -29.44 8.46 3.25
CA ASP A 115 -29.03 9.80 3.64
C ASP A 115 -29.97 10.30 4.74
N CYS A 116 -29.50 10.27 6.00
CA CYS A 116 -30.36 10.60 7.14
C CYS A 116 -29.57 11.06 8.37
N ALA A 117 -30.29 11.57 9.38
CA ALA A 117 -29.71 11.86 10.67
C ALA A 117 -29.26 10.58 11.38
N LEU A 118 -28.16 10.70 12.14
CA LEU A 118 -27.59 9.64 12.97
C LEU A 118 -27.81 9.99 14.45
N TYR A 119 -28.24 9.02 15.25
CA TYR A 119 -28.55 9.20 16.66
C TYR A 119 -27.80 8.19 17.52
N TRP A 120 -27.55 8.53 18.78
CA TRP A 120 -27.06 7.59 19.79
C TRP A 120 -28.23 6.83 20.39
N GLY A 121 -28.31 5.52 20.19
CA GLY A 121 -29.42 4.65 20.54
C GLY A 121 -30.06 3.99 19.33
N ASP A 122 -30.56 2.78 19.53
CA ASP A 122 -31.11 1.89 18.50
C ASP A 122 -32.56 1.45 18.80
N SER A 123 -33.31 2.32 19.49
CA SER A 123 -34.75 2.07 19.74
C SER A 123 -35.64 2.65 18.64
N GLU A 124 -36.95 2.32 18.70
CA GLU A 124 -37.97 2.85 17.80
C GLU A 124 -37.98 4.39 17.75
N SER A 125 -37.65 5.04 18.87
CA SER A 125 -37.56 6.50 18.95
C SER A 125 -36.50 7.09 18.03
N GLN A 126 -35.37 6.43 17.85
CA GLN A 126 -34.30 6.83 16.92
C GLN A 126 -34.64 6.42 15.51
N PHE A 127 -35.06 5.18 15.30
CA PHE A 127 -35.37 4.63 13.96
C PHE A 127 -36.54 5.36 13.27
N SER A 128 -37.43 5.97 14.01
CA SER A 128 -38.50 6.83 13.44
C SER A 128 -37.99 8.19 12.92
N ARG A 129 -36.75 8.61 13.31
CA ARG A 129 -36.17 9.92 12.97
C ARG A 129 -34.93 9.82 12.06
N GLY A 130 -34.32 8.64 11.95
CA GLY A 130 -33.07 8.43 11.20
C GLY A 130 -32.50 7.05 11.41
N ALA A 131 -31.17 6.97 11.35
CA ALA A 131 -30.41 5.80 11.74
C ALA A 131 -29.96 5.94 13.21
N GLY A 132 -29.81 4.80 13.89
CA GLY A 132 -29.39 4.74 15.29
C GLY A 132 -28.10 3.94 15.45
N CYS A 133 -27.11 4.51 16.13
CA CYS A 133 -25.98 3.76 16.66
C CYS A 133 -26.44 2.98 17.89
N ARG A 134 -26.08 1.69 17.94
CA ARG A 134 -26.26 0.91 19.17
C ARG A 134 -25.50 1.56 20.32
N ALA A 135 -26.16 1.68 21.47
CA ALA A 135 -25.68 2.45 22.63
C ALA A 135 -25.66 1.58 23.91
N GLU A 136 -24.98 0.44 23.85
CA GLU A 136 -24.71 -0.42 25.00
C GLU A 136 -23.25 -0.25 25.47
N SER A 137 -22.91 -0.85 26.61
CA SER A 137 -21.60 -0.67 27.27
C SER A 137 -20.38 -1.15 26.46
N ASP A 138 -20.60 -1.97 25.45
CA ASP A 138 -19.59 -2.50 24.53
C ASP A 138 -19.62 -1.82 23.15
N CYS A 139 -20.40 -0.75 23.01
CA CYS A 139 -20.55 -0.01 21.76
C CYS A 139 -19.71 1.27 21.78
N VAL A 140 -19.30 1.70 20.60
CA VAL A 140 -18.39 2.82 20.39
C VAL A 140 -19.00 3.86 19.46
N LEU A 141 -18.56 5.11 19.60
CA LEU A 141 -18.90 6.20 18.68
C LEU A 141 -18.03 6.15 17.40
N PRO A 142 -18.51 6.75 16.30
CA PRO A 142 -17.67 7.00 15.14
C PRO A 142 -16.36 7.70 15.54
N GLY A 143 -15.23 7.14 15.09
CA GLY A 143 -13.90 7.65 15.44
C GLY A 143 -13.20 6.91 16.56
N GLU A 144 -13.90 6.19 17.44
CA GLU A 144 -13.27 5.30 18.42
C GLU A 144 -12.72 4.01 17.78
N ASN A 145 -11.95 3.27 18.57
CA ASN A 145 -11.55 1.91 18.19
C ASN A 145 -12.69 0.94 18.57
N GLY A 146 -13.03 0.05 17.63
CA GLY A 146 -14.12 -0.89 17.79
C GLY A 146 -15.14 -0.82 16.65
N THR A 147 -16.22 -1.56 16.77
CA THR A 147 -17.27 -1.62 15.75
C THR A 147 -18.42 -0.66 16.08
N VAL A 148 -18.65 0.32 15.21
CA VAL A 148 -19.83 1.17 15.25
C VAL A 148 -20.97 0.41 14.56
N LEU A 149 -21.97 -0.01 15.33
CA LEU A 149 -23.13 -0.76 14.82
C LEU A 149 -24.31 0.18 14.61
N ILE A 150 -24.76 0.36 13.37
CA ILE A 150 -25.78 1.33 12.98
C ILE A 150 -26.96 0.62 12.32
N GLY A 151 -28.15 0.82 12.85
CA GLY A 151 -29.39 0.28 12.31
C GLY A 151 -30.37 1.35 11.86
N ALA A 152 -31.29 0.96 10.97
CA ALA A 152 -32.52 1.71 10.66
C ALA A 152 -33.56 0.77 10.04
N HIS A 153 -34.81 1.23 9.97
CA HIS A 153 -35.88 0.44 9.35
C HIS A 153 -35.72 0.24 7.86
N THR A 154 -35.97 -0.99 7.40
CA THR A 154 -36.01 -1.35 5.99
C THR A 154 -37.15 -0.65 5.21
N GLY A 155 -38.17 -0.15 5.90
CA GLY A 155 -39.28 0.57 5.28
C GLY A 155 -39.08 2.08 5.15
N THR A 156 -38.00 2.63 5.72
CA THR A 156 -37.71 4.08 5.76
C THR A 156 -36.29 4.39 5.35
N TYR A 157 -35.44 4.70 6.30
CA TYR A 157 -34.11 5.27 6.06
C TYR A 157 -33.13 4.29 5.43
N PHE A 158 -33.21 2.99 5.71
CA PHE A 158 -32.38 1.96 5.09
C PHE A 158 -33.14 1.11 4.06
N SER A 159 -34.20 1.66 3.49
CA SER A 159 -35.00 0.98 2.45
C SER A 159 -34.20 0.67 1.17
N ASP A 160 -33.16 1.45 0.88
CA ASP A 160 -32.30 1.30 -0.29
C ASP A 160 -30.92 0.74 0.05
N LEU A 161 -30.69 0.28 1.30
CA LEU A 161 -29.39 -0.28 1.72
C LEU A 161 -29.00 -1.50 0.88
N GLY A 162 -29.96 -2.23 0.33
CA GLY A 162 -29.70 -3.36 -0.56
C GLY A 162 -29.11 -3.00 -1.93
N SER A 163 -29.07 -1.71 -2.30
CA SER A 163 -28.43 -1.23 -3.54
C SER A 163 -26.93 -0.98 -3.39
N VAL A 164 -26.39 -1.02 -2.15
CA VAL A 164 -24.98 -0.80 -1.88
C VAL A 164 -24.10 -1.81 -2.63
N GLN A 165 -22.93 -1.37 -3.07
CA GLN A 165 -21.95 -2.21 -3.77
C GLN A 165 -20.68 -2.36 -2.93
N LEU A 166 -19.91 -3.43 -3.15
CA LEU A 166 -18.55 -3.55 -2.63
C LEU A 166 -17.71 -2.35 -3.08
N GLY A 167 -16.92 -1.80 -2.17
CA GLY A 167 -16.10 -0.62 -2.44
C GLY A 167 -16.84 0.72 -2.31
N ALA A 168 -18.15 0.75 -2.14
CA ALA A 168 -18.91 1.99 -1.90
C ALA A 168 -18.46 2.65 -0.58
N MET A 169 -18.56 3.98 -0.51
CA MET A 169 -18.19 4.72 0.69
C MET A 169 -19.39 4.96 1.59
N ILE A 170 -19.19 4.78 2.88
CA ILE A 170 -20.09 5.16 3.97
C ILE A 170 -19.47 6.37 4.66
N HIS A 171 -20.23 7.44 4.77
CA HIS A 171 -19.80 8.69 5.39
C HIS A 171 -20.59 8.93 6.66
N LEU A 172 -19.89 9.21 7.74
CA LEU A 172 -20.44 9.61 9.02
C LEU A 172 -19.91 11.01 9.34
N GLU A 173 -20.77 12.00 9.35
CA GLU A 173 -20.49 13.40 9.69
C GLU A 173 -20.98 13.66 11.10
N THR A 174 -20.10 14.07 12.01
CA THR A 174 -20.40 14.29 13.42
C THR A 174 -19.82 15.61 13.90
N ASP A 175 -20.23 16.10 15.08
CA ASP A 175 -19.69 17.34 15.66
C ASP A 175 -18.21 17.23 16.06
N TRP A 176 -17.66 16.01 16.19
CA TRP A 176 -16.24 15.76 16.55
C TRP A 176 -15.39 15.25 15.39
N GLY A 177 -15.94 15.07 14.18
CA GLY A 177 -15.19 14.70 12.99
C GLY A 177 -16.01 14.03 11.91
N ASP A 178 -15.40 13.92 10.74
CA ASP A 178 -15.93 13.23 9.58
C ASP A 178 -15.17 11.91 9.39
N PHE A 179 -15.92 10.82 9.22
CA PHE A 179 -15.38 9.47 9.14
C PHE A 179 -15.89 8.81 7.87
N THR A 180 -14.96 8.22 7.10
CA THR A 180 -15.28 7.50 5.87
C THR A 180 -14.84 6.05 5.99
N TYR A 181 -15.73 5.15 5.60
CA TYR A 181 -15.51 3.71 5.60
C TYR A 181 -15.82 3.15 4.22
N GLN A 182 -15.04 2.17 3.79
CA GLN A 182 -15.27 1.48 2.52
C GLN A 182 -15.95 0.15 2.78
N VAL A 183 -17.01 -0.15 2.03
CA VAL A 183 -17.74 -1.42 2.11
C VAL A 183 -16.86 -2.57 1.64
N THR A 184 -16.63 -3.53 2.52
CA THR A 184 -15.76 -4.69 2.30
C THR A 184 -16.52 -6.01 2.20
N ASP A 185 -17.75 -6.10 2.76
CA ASP A 185 -18.58 -7.30 2.70
C ASP A 185 -20.06 -6.99 2.94
N MET A 186 -20.94 -7.87 2.48
CA MET A 186 -22.38 -7.81 2.70
C MET A 186 -22.94 -9.20 2.93
N GLN A 187 -23.73 -9.38 4.00
CA GLN A 187 -24.27 -10.68 4.38
C GLN A 187 -25.73 -10.58 4.82
N VAL A 188 -26.49 -11.68 4.64
CA VAL A 188 -27.72 -11.90 5.35
C VAL A 188 -27.41 -12.77 6.57
N ILE A 189 -27.67 -12.23 7.75
CA ILE A 189 -27.40 -12.88 9.04
C ILE A 189 -28.70 -13.04 9.84
N LEU A 190 -28.68 -13.86 10.88
CA LEU A 190 -29.80 -13.91 11.84
C LEU A 190 -29.61 -12.80 12.90
N GLU A 191 -30.70 -12.32 13.45
CA GLU A 191 -30.66 -11.35 14.56
C GLU A 191 -29.98 -11.89 15.83
N THR A 192 -29.82 -13.21 15.91
CA THR A 192 -29.12 -13.92 16.99
C THR A 192 -27.64 -14.17 16.72
N ASP A 193 -27.14 -13.85 15.53
CA ASP A 193 -25.72 -14.05 15.14
C ASP A 193 -24.85 -12.92 15.70
N ILE A 194 -24.75 -12.83 17.02
CA ILE A 194 -24.03 -11.75 17.73
C ILE A 194 -22.54 -11.73 17.37
N ASP A 195 -21.94 -12.88 17.13
CA ASP A 195 -20.55 -13.01 16.70
C ASP A 195 -20.26 -12.31 15.36
N LYS A 196 -21.26 -12.20 14.49
CA LYS A 196 -21.13 -11.54 13.19
C LYS A 196 -21.18 -10.02 13.24
N VAL A 197 -21.66 -9.43 14.33
CA VAL A 197 -21.68 -7.96 14.48
C VAL A 197 -20.41 -7.39 15.11
N ARG A 198 -19.41 -8.23 15.36
CA ARG A 198 -18.05 -7.87 15.80
C ARG A 198 -18.00 -6.94 17.02
N LEU A 199 -18.98 -7.03 17.93
CA LEU A 199 -18.97 -6.26 19.18
C LEU A 199 -17.74 -6.62 20.01
N GLY A 200 -17.13 -5.61 20.64
CA GLY A 200 -15.88 -5.78 21.41
C GLY A 200 -14.62 -5.95 20.55
N ALA A 201 -14.68 -5.75 19.23
CA ALA A 201 -13.49 -5.65 18.38
C ALA A 201 -12.64 -4.44 18.80
N THR A 202 -11.31 -4.57 18.60
CA THR A 202 -10.36 -3.49 18.89
C THR A 202 -10.00 -2.67 17.65
N GLU A 203 -10.25 -3.22 16.48
CA GLU A 203 -10.01 -2.52 15.21
C GLU A 203 -11.26 -1.71 14.82
N PRO A 204 -11.08 -0.47 14.35
CA PRO A 204 -12.20 0.37 13.95
C PRO A 204 -12.93 -0.23 12.73
N SER A 205 -14.25 -0.28 12.80
CA SER A 205 -15.11 -0.71 11.70
C SER A 205 -16.52 -0.15 11.84
N VAL A 206 -17.30 -0.21 10.75
CA VAL A 206 -18.74 0.11 10.77
C VAL A 206 -19.51 -1.08 10.23
N ILE A 207 -20.62 -1.39 10.89
CA ILE A 207 -21.61 -2.34 10.38
C ILE A 207 -22.96 -1.62 10.29
N LEU A 208 -23.51 -1.54 9.07
CA LEU A 208 -24.90 -1.09 8.87
C LEU A 208 -25.81 -2.30 8.83
N TYR A 209 -26.98 -2.24 9.47
CA TYR A 209 -27.94 -3.34 9.39
C TYR A 209 -29.38 -2.85 9.27
N THR A 210 -30.19 -3.66 8.60
CA THR A 210 -31.65 -3.46 8.52
C THR A 210 -32.37 -4.82 8.47
N CYS A 211 -33.68 -4.83 8.66
CA CYS A 211 -34.48 -6.03 8.52
C CYS A 211 -34.43 -6.58 7.10
N TYR A 212 -34.41 -7.91 6.96
CA TYR A 212 -34.43 -8.62 5.68
C TYR A 212 -35.51 -9.73 5.72
N PRO A 213 -36.22 -10.00 4.61
CA PRO A 213 -36.13 -9.39 3.24
C PRO A 213 -36.62 -7.93 3.19
N PHE A 214 -36.04 -7.18 2.24
CA PHE A 214 -36.49 -5.81 1.97
C PHE A 214 -37.97 -5.77 1.58
N GLY A 215 -38.67 -4.68 1.97
CA GLY A 215 -40.09 -4.49 1.67
C GLY A 215 -41.04 -5.25 2.58
N ILE A 216 -40.56 -6.06 3.50
CA ILE A 216 -41.38 -6.70 4.54
C ILE A 216 -41.43 -5.78 5.77
N LEU A 217 -42.66 -5.34 6.15
CA LEU A 217 -42.88 -4.40 7.25
C LEU A 217 -43.22 -5.08 8.58
N THR A 218 -43.21 -6.41 8.60
CA THR A 218 -43.43 -7.19 9.84
C THR A 218 -42.05 -7.61 10.39
N HIS A 219 -42.06 -8.01 11.68
CA HIS A 219 -40.85 -8.54 12.30
C HIS A 219 -40.29 -9.73 11.50
N THR A 220 -38.99 -9.70 11.26
CA THR A 220 -38.22 -10.79 10.59
C THR A 220 -37.03 -11.13 11.47
N THR A 221 -36.60 -12.38 11.42
CA THR A 221 -35.42 -12.85 12.16
C THR A 221 -34.11 -12.64 11.42
N GLN A 222 -34.17 -12.18 10.15
CA GLN A 222 -32.99 -11.94 9.33
C GLN A 222 -32.66 -10.45 9.26
N ARG A 223 -31.38 -10.17 9.15
CA ARG A 223 -30.82 -8.84 8.95
C ARG A 223 -29.93 -8.83 7.70
N TYR A 224 -30.05 -7.80 6.89
CA TYR A 224 -29.05 -7.48 5.88
C TYR A 224 -27.99 -6.63 6.55
N ALA A 225 -26.77 -7.12 6.60
CA ALA A 225 -25.62 -6.46 7.22
C ALA A 225 -24.59 -6.06 6.17
N VAL A 226 -24.10 -4.83 6.23
CA VAL A 226 -23.07 -4.24 5.38
C VAL A 226 -21.87 -3.94 6.26
N TYR A 227 -20.74 -4.54 5.95
CA TYR A 227 -19.49 -4.38 6.70
C TYR A 227 -18.58 -3.40 5.98
N ALA A 228 -17.96 -2.50 6.72
CA ALA A 228 -17.07 -1.51 6.15
C ALA A 228 -15.89 -1.23 7.09
N ASP A 229 -14.73 -1.02 6.50
CA ASP A 229 -13.49 -0.70 7.20
C ASP A 229 -13.09 0.77 6.93
N PRO A 230 -12.39 1.43 7.86
CA PRO A 230 -12.03 2.83 7.70
C PRO A 230 -11.09 3.02 6.50
N VAL A 231 -11.35 4.06 5.73
CA VAL A 231 -10.44 4.47 4.65
C VAL A 231 -9.32 5.29 5.27
N SER A 232 -8.09 4.80 5.15
CA SER A 232 -6.91 5.60 5.45
C SER A 232 -6.81 6.71 4.40
N ALA A 233 -7.07 7.96 4.79
CA ALA A 233 -6.68 9.07 3.94
C ALA A 233 -5.15 9.00 3.78
N ASP A 234 -4.65 8.93 2.53
CA ASP A 234 -3.24 9.17 2.28
C ASP A 234 -2.87 10.57 2.77
N ALA A 235 -1.57 10.86 2.89
CA ALA A 235 -1.06 12.13 3.39
C ALA A 235 -1.57 13.38 2.60
N ASN A 236 -2.28 13.17 1.49
CA ASN A 236 -2.85 14.19 0.62
C ASN A 236 -4.39 14.24 0.66
N GLY A 237 -5.05 13.40 1.47
CA GLY A 237 -6.51 13.33 1.53
C GLY A 237 -7.16 12.72 0.27
N VAL A 238 -6.39 12.09 -0.58
CA VAL A 238 -6.87 11.39 -1.76
C VAL A 238 -7.10 9.92 -1.38
N ILE A 239 -8.33 9.46 -1.52
CA ILE A 239 -8.68 8.06 -1.39
C ILE A 239 -8.10 7.34 -2.62
N PRO A 240 -7.23 6.32 -2.48
CA PRO A 240 -6.73 5.60 -3.63
C PRO A 240 -7.90 4.96 -4.39
N ALA A 241 -8.02 5.27 -5.67
CA ALA A 241 -9.09 4.72 -6.53
C ALA A 241 -8.83 3.25 -6.95
N ASP A 242 -7.99 2.50 -6.22
CA ASP A 242 -7.49 1.21 -6.71
C ASP A 242 -7.47 0.14 -5.61
N THR A 243 -8.63 -0.47 -5.37
CA THR A 243 -8.74 -1.83 -4.83
C THR A 243 -9.98 -2.54 -5.40
N ALA A 244 -10.22 -2.41 -6.71
CA ALA A 244 -11.16 -3.27 -7.43
C ALA A 244 -10.37 -4.19 -8.36
N GLU A 245 -9.89 -5.32 -7.88
CA GLU A 245 -9.60 -6.53 -8.63
C GLU A 245 -10.34 -7.72 -8.01
#